data_0a3e17b0a2bb2cf411f1db8b52152c83
#
_entry.id   0a3e17b0a2bb2cf411f1db8b52152c83
#
_cell.length_a   1.000
_cell.length_b   1.000
_cell.length_c   1.000
_cell.angle_alpha   90.00
_cell.angle_beta   90.00
_cell.angle_gamma   90.00
#
_symmetry.space_group_name_H-M   'P 1'
#
loop_
_entity.id
_entity.type
_entity.pdbx_description
1 polymer ?
#
loop_
_entity_poly.entity_id
_entity_poly.type
_entity_poly.pdbx_seq_one_letter_code
_entity_poly.pdbx_strand_id
1 'polypeptide(L)'
;LTDSSAASDVYKRQVLGFEYGYSATWPSGLVIWEAQFGDFANGAQVVIDQFIVSGEHKWERLSGLVMLLPHGFEGMGPEHSSARLERFLQLCASNNIQVCMPSTPSQIFHLMRRQALRKMRRPLVVITPKSLLRLPEASSTLNEFTDGKFHCVIDDDLDKTKIKRLVLCSGKIFYDIKKERDARGIEDIALLRLEQLYPFPYHELRDMLQEYSHVSEFIWCQEEPKNQGAWFSQ
;
A
#
# COMPACT_ATOMS: atom_id res chain seq x y z
N LEU A 1 34.37 -8.88 -2.35
CA LEU A 1 33.15 -8.35 -1.68
C LEU A 1 32.21 -7.60 -2.64
N THR A 2 32.70 -7.11 -3.78
CA THR A 2 31.90 -6.37 -4.78
C THR A 2 31.09 -7.28 -5.72
N ASP A 3 31.52 -8.54 -5.91
CA ASP A 3 30.87 -9.44 -6.88
C ASP A 3 29.51 -9.99 -6.39
N SER A 4 29.33 -10.18 -5.09
CA SER A 4 28.06 -10.75 -4.57
C SER A 4 26.89 -9.76 -4.59
N SER A 5 27.15 -8.47 -4.37
CA SER A 5 26.11 -7.44 -4.43
C SER A 5 25.69 -7.16 -5.87
N ALA A 6 26.63 -7.05 -6.79
CA ALA A 6 26.34 -6.88 -8.21
C ALA A 6 25.59 -8.08 -8.80
N ALA A 7 25.98 -9.31 -8.46
CA ALA A 7 25.26 -10.52 -8.87
C ALA A 7 23.82 -10.56 -8.30
N SER A 8 23.64 -10.15 -7.04
CA SER A 8 22.31 -10.05 -6.42
C SER A 8 21.40 -9.06 -7.13
N ASP A 9 21.92 -7.90 -7.55
CA ASP A 9 21.15 -6.88 -8.26
C ASP A 9 20.78 -7.30 -9.68
N VAL A 10 21.70 -7.96 -10.38
CA VAL A 10 21.40 -8.56 -11.70
C VAL A 10 20.30 -9.60 -11.59
N TYR A 11 20.39 -10.48 -10.60
CA TYR A 11 19.38 -11.51 -10.36
C TYR A 11 17.99 -10.92 -10.07
N LYS A 12 17.90 -9.89 -9.22
CA LYS A 12 16.63 -9.21 -8.92
C LYS A 12 15.98 -8.60 -10.16
N ARG A 13 16.76 -7.94 -11.01
CA ARG A 13 16.28 -7.39 -12.29
C ARG A 13 15.76 -8.46 -13.22
N GLN A 14 16.49 -9.57 -13.32
CA GLN A 14 16.10 -10.69 -14.21
C GLN A 14 14.77 -11.30 -13.74
N VAL A 15 14.62 -11.58 -12.45
CA VAL A 15 13.41 -12.19 -11.91
C VAL A 15 12.21 -11.25 -12.07
N LEU A 16 12.33 -9.99 -11.68
CA LEU A 16 11.23 -9.03 -11.86
C LEU A 16 10.86 -8.82 -13.33
N GLY A 17 11.86 -8.75 -14.22
CA GLY A 17 11.65 -8.66 -15.66
C GLY A 17 10.96 -9.89 -16.24
N PHE A 18 11.32 -11.07 -15.75
CA PHE A 18 10.67 -12.33 -16.11
C PHE A 18 9.20 -12.33 -15.68
N GLU A 19 8.92 -11.99 -14.41
CA GLU A 19 7.55 -11.98 -13.87
C GLU A 19 6.67 -10.94 -14.57
N TYR A 20 7.22 -9.79 -14.92
CA TYR A 20 6.52 -8.81 -15.76
C TYR A 20 6.13 -9.39 -17.12
N GLY A 21 7.11 -9.99 -17.85
CA GLY A 21 6.86 -10.61 -19.15
C GLY A 21 5.86 -11.76 -19.06
N TYR A 22 5.97 -12.58 -18.02
CA TYR A 22 5.06 -13.69 -17.76
C TYR A 22 3.63 -13.19 -17.51
N SER A 23 3.46 -12.16 -16.66
CA SER A 23 2.17 -11.58 -16.39
C SER A 23 1.51 -10.91 -17.61
N ALA A 24 2.32 -10.36 -18.51
CA ALA A 24 1.83 -9.74 -19.74
C ALA A 24 1.39 -10.78 -20.79
N THR A 25 1.98 -11.97 -20.76
CA THR A 25 1.63 -13.07 -21.69
C THR A 25 0.55 -13.98 -21.16
N TRP A 26 0.33 -13.99 -19.85
CA TRP A 26 -0.71 -14.80 -19.21
C TRP A 26 -1.72 -13.93 -18.43
N PRO A 27 -2.60 -13.21 -19.14
CA PRO A 27 -3.51 -12.23 -18.51
C PRO A 27 -4.57 -12.84 -17.59
N SER A 28 -4.80 -14.15 -17.62
CA SER A 28 -5.73 -14.85 -16.70
C SER A 28 -5.08 -15.24 -15.38
N GLY A 29 -3.75 -15.27 -15.30
CA GLY A 29 -3.01 -15.62 -14.10
C GLY A 29 -2.85 -14.45 -13.13
N LEU A 30 -2.64 -14.76 -11.86
CA LEU A 30 -2.19 -13.83 -10.84
C LEU A 30 -0.70 -14.08 -10.60
N VAL A 31 0.13 -13.17 -11.08
CA VAL A 31 1.59 -13.24 -10.94
C VAL A 31 1.99 -12.31 -9.80
N ILE A 32 2.72 -12.86 -8.82
CA ILE A 32 3.15 -12.11 -7.64
C ILE A 32 4.66 -12.21 -7.52
N TRP A 33 5.32 -11.08 -7.45
CA TRP A 33 6.73 -10.97 -7.10
C TRP A 33 6.88 -10.30 -5.73
N GLU A 34 7.58 -10.95 -4.82
CA GLU A 34 7.87 -10.41 -3.48
C GLU A 34 9.34 -10.09 -3.35
N ALA A 35 9.66 -8.87 -2.96
CA ALA A 35 11.02 -8.48 -2.62
C ALA A 35 11.39 -9.04 -1.23
N GLN A 36 12.63 -9.48 -1.07
CA GLN A 36 13.14 -9.89 0.25
C GLN A 36 13.04 -8.72 1.26
N PHE A 37 13.40 -7.52 0.83
CA PHE A 37 13.16 -6.22 1.48
C PHE A 37 12.65 -5.25 0.41
N GLY A 38 11.71 -4.38 0.76
CA GLY A 38 11.14 -3.44 -0.21
C GLY A 38 12.17 -2.50 -0.84
N ASP A 39 13.19 -2.10 -0.08
CA ASP A 39 14.30 -1.27 -0.60
C ASP A 39 15.04 -1.94 -1.76
N PHE A 40 15.12 -3.26 -1.77
CA PHE A 40 15.82 -4.00 -2.82
C PHE A 40 15.13 -3.97 -4.20
N ALA A 41 13.91 -3.48 -4.28
CA ALA A 41 13.27 -3.17 -5.55
C ALA A 41 14.07 -2.12 -6.35
N ASN A 42 14.89 -1.30 -5.68
CA ASN A 42 15.76 -0.30 -6.32
C ASN A 42 16.78 -0.93 -7.30
N GLY A 43 17.24 -2.15 -7.05
CA GLY A 43 18.12 -2.90 -7.96
C GLY A 43 17.46 -3.26 -9.30
N ALA A 44 16.13 -3.20 -9.37
CA ALA A 44 15.32 -3.41 -10.56
C ALA A 44 14.62 -2.14 -11.07
N GLN A 45 15.05 -0.95 -10.62
CA GLN A 45 14.37 0.32 -10.92
C GLN A 45 14.18 0.55 -12.41
N VAL A 46 15.13 0.16 -13.24
CA VAL A 46 15.02 0.27 -14.71
C VAL A 46 13.85 -0.57 -15.26
N VAL A 47 13.58 -1.73 -14.69
CA VAL A 47 12.44 -2.58 -15.08
C VAL A 47 11.13 -1.92 -14.63
N ILE A 48 11.11 -1.35 -13.43
CA ILE A 48 9.96 -0.63 -12.92
C ILE A 48 9.63 0.55 -13.81
N ASP A 49 10.60 1.45 -14.06
CA ASP A 49 10.37 2.70 -14.80
C ASP A 49 10.08 2.48 -16.28
N GLN A 50 10.82 1.58 -16.93
CA GLN A 50 10.77 1.45 -18.38
C GLN A 50 9.72 0.44 -18.86
N PHE A 51 9.27 -0.48 -18.01
CA PHE A 51 8.37 -1.55 -18.40
C PHE A 51 7.10 -1.57 -17.54
N ILE A 52 7.21 -1.72 -16.21
CA ILE A 52 6.04 -1.97 -15.35
C ILE A 52 5.10 -0.78 -15.36
N VAL A 53 5.60 0.44 -15.09
CA VAL A 53 4.76 1.64 -14.96
C VAL A 53 4.44 2.29 -16.30
N SER A 54 5.18 1.98 -17.36
CA SER A 54 5.08 2.65 -18.66
C SER A 54 4.67 1.73 -19.82
N GLY A 55 4.57 0.42 -19.59
CA GLY A 55 4.31 -0.56 -20.64
C GLY A 55 2.96 -0.39 -21.33
N GLU A 56 1.91 0.00 -20.60
CA GLU A 56 0.60 0.32 -21.19
C GLU A 56 0.71 1.51 -22.14
N HIS A 57 1.38 2.59 -21.74
CA HIS A 57 1.52 3.78 -22.55
C HIS A 57 2.43 3.58 -23.77
N LYS A 58 3.55 2.87 -23.61
CA LYS A 58 4.53 2.67 -24.68
C LYS A 58 4.11 1.63 -25.71
N TRP A 59 3.47 0.56 -25.26
CA TRP A 59 3.24 -0.63 -26.09
C TRP A 59 1.83 -1.20 -26.00
N GLU A 60 0.91 -0.50 -25.33
CA GLU A 60 -0.45 -0.98 -25.07
C GLU A 60 -0.46 -2.35 -24.35
N ARG A 61 0.57 -2.61 -23.54
CA ARG A 61 0.75 -3.88 -22.81
C ARG A 61 0.26 -3.71 -21.37
N LEU A 62 -0.86 -4.38 -21.10
CA LEU A 62 -1.37 -4.52 -19.74
C LEU A 62 -0.64 -5.65 -18.99
N SER A 63 -0.34 -5.43 -17.73
CA SER A 63 0.25 -6.42 -16.84
C SER A 63 -0.54 -6.45 -15.54
N GLY A 64 -0.89 -7.65 -15.08
CA GLY A 64 -1.53 -7.86 -13.78
C GLY A 64 -0.54 -8.12 -12.65
N LEU A 65 0.76 -7.87 -12.86
CA LEU A 65 1.82 -8.13 -11.89
C LEU A 65 1.51 -7.48 -10.55
N VAL A 66 1.69 -8.25 -9.48
CA VAL A 66 1.66 -7.76 -8.10
C VAL A 66 3.08 -7.72 -7.57
N MET A 67 3.47 -6.60 -6.99
CA MET A 67 4.74 -6.43 -6.29
C MET A 67 4.46 -6.30 -4.79
N LEU A 68 4.93 -7.25 -3.98
CA LEU A 68 4.87 -7.18 -2.52
C LEU A 68 6.19 -6.60 -2.01
N LEU A 69 6.12 -5.45 -1.35
CA LEU A 69 7.30 -4.70 -0.92
C LEU A 69 7.27 -4.54 0.61
N PRO A 70 8.03 -5.36 1.36
CA PRO A 70 8.15 -5.20 2.80
C PRO A 70 8.66 -3.81 3.19
N HIS A 71 7.92 -3.14 4.08
CA HIS A 71 8.16 -1.77 4.49
C HIS A 71 7.75 -1.59 5.97
N GLY A 72 8.45 -0.73 6.69
CA GLY A 72 8.12 -0.36 8.07
C GLY A 72 9.35 0.12 8.81
N PHE A 73 9.21 1.21 9.56
CA PHE A 73 10.27 1.79 10.38
C PHE A 73 10.27 1.11 11.75
N GLU A 74 10.86 -0.08 11.81
CA GLU A 74 10.82 -1.00 12.96
C GLU A 74 12.18 -1.12 13.66
N GLY A 75 13.13 -0.22 13.39
CA GLY A 75 14.45 -0.18 14.03
C GLY A 75 15.44 -1.26 13.57
N MET A 76 15.18 -1.91 12.43
CA MET A 76 15.99 -3.03 11.92
C MET A 76 17.07 -2.61 10.90
N GLY A 77 17.26 -1.34 10.67
CA GLY A 77 18.24 -0.80 9.72
C GLY A 77 17.63 -0.22 8.43
N PRO A 78 18.45 0.49 7.61
CA PRO A 78 17.95 1.22 6.45
C PRO A 78 17.29 0.35 5.38
N GLU A 79 17.90 -0.79 5.02
CA GLU A 79 17.40 -1.70 3.99
C GLU A 79 16.10 -2.40 4.39
N HIS A 80 15.82 -2.46 5.69
CA HIS A 80 14.63 -3.08 6.27
C HIS A 80 13.49 -2.11 6.49
N SER A 81 13.70 -0.81 6.31
CA SER A 81 12.73 0.22 6.67
C SER A 81 11.88 0.65 5.48
N SER A 82 12.44 1.30 4.48
CA SER A 82 11.67 1.90 3.42
C SER A 82 11.67 1.10 2.12
N ALA A 83 10.48 0.78 1.62
CA ALA A 83 10.27 0.33 0.24
C ALA A 83 10.29 1.48 -0.77
N ARG A 84 10.59 2.70 -0.32
CA ARG A 84 10.61 3.93 -1.12
C ARG A 84 9.26 4.21 -1.77
N LEU A 85 8.20 4.18 -0.94
CA LEU A 85 6.82 4.44 -1.34
C LEU A 85 6.68 5.71 -2.18
N GLU A 86 7.37 6.78 -1.81
CA GLU A 86 7.38 8.07 -2.49
C GLU A 86 7.78 7.97 -3.97
N ARG A 87 8.67 7.04 -4.32
CA ARG A 87 9.09 6.82 -5.72
C ARG A 87 7.98 6.19 -6.55
N PHE A 88 7.24 5.24 -5.99
CA PHE A 88 6.09 4.65 -6.68
C PHE A 88 4.98 5.67 -6.86
N LEU A 89 4.72 6.50 -5.86
CA LEU A 89 3.72 7.57 -5.96
C LEU A 89 4.13 8.62 -7.01
N GLN A 90 5.41 8.93 -7.13
CA GLN A 90 5.94 9.82 -8.18
C GLN A 90 5.76 9.25 -9.59
N LEU A 91 5.77 7.92 -9.74
CA LEU A 91 5.57 7.24 -11.02
C LEU A 91 4.09 7.08 -11.42
N CYS A 92 3.17 7.49 -10.56
CA CYS A 92 1.72 7.38 -10.78
C CYS A 92 1.25 8.44 -11.78
N ALA A 93 0.59 8.00 -12.86
CA ALA A 93 -0.01 8.87 -13.86
C ALA A 93 -1.12 8.12 -14.63
N SER A 94 -2.24 8.78 -14.87
CA SER A 94 -3.34 8.23 -15.71
C SER A 94 -3.80 6.81 -15.31
N ASN A 95 -3.77 6.52 -14.02
CA ASN A 95 -4.11 5.20 -13.44
C ASN A 95 -3.22 4.04 -13.95
N ASN A 96 -1.97 4.31 -14.31
CA ASN A 96 -1.03 3.33 -14.86
C ASN A 96 -0.72 2.16 -13.93
N ILE A 97 -0.66 2.40 -12.63
CA ILE A 97 -0.43 1.40 -11.57
C ILE A 97 -1.42 1.58 -10.43
N GLN A 98 -1.38 0.71 -9.46
CA GLN A 98 -2.07 0.86 -8.18
C GLN A 98 -1.04 0.81 -7.06
N VAL A 99 -1.20 1.64 -6.03
CA VAL A 99 -0.35 1.64 -4.83
C VAL A 99 -1.25 1.48 -3.62
N CYS A 100 -1.10 0.38 -2.89
CA CYS A 100 -1.93 0.04 -1.74
C CYS A 100 -1.06 -0.34 -0.53
N MET A 101 -1.57 -0.05 0.65
CA MET A 101 -0.96 -0.41 1.94
C MET A 101 -2.02 -1.04 2.85
N PRO A 102 -2.40 -2.31 2.60
CA PRO A 102 -3.45 -2.99 3.37
C PRO A 102 -2.98 -3.21 4.81
N SER A 103 -3.87 -2.93 5.76
CA SER A 103 -3.54 -2.97 7.19
C SER A 103 -4.14 -4.16 7.94
N THR A 104 -4.98 -4.99 7.30
CA THR A 104 -5.56 -6.21 7.90
C THR A 104 -5.47 -7.41 6.96
N PRO A 105 -5.55 -8.66 7.48
CA PRO A 105 -5.56 -9.87 6.66
C PRO A 105 -6.72 -9.92 5.65
N SER A 106 -7.92 -9.48 6.01
CA SER A 106 -9.06 -9.41 5.08
C SER A 106 -8.82 -8.41 3.95
N GLN A 107 -8.20 -7.28 4.25
CA GLN A 107 -7.87 -6.26 3.24
C GLN A 107 -6.87 -6.79 2.21
N ILE A 108 -5.79 -7.45 2.63
CA ILE A 108 -4.84 -8.02 1.65
C ILE A 108 -5.48 -9.15 0.84
N PHE A 109 -6.31 -9.99 1.47
CA PHE A 109 -7.05 -11.04 0.77
C PHE A 109 -7.95 -10.45 -0.33
N HIS A 110 -8.78 -9.46 0.01
CA HIS A 110 -9.68 -8.83 -0.95
C HIS A 110 -8.95 -7.99 -2.00
N LEU A 111 -7.79 -7.42 -1.67
CA LEU A 111 -6.94 -6.74 -2.63
C LEU A 111 -6.41 -7.72 -3.69
N MET A 112 -5.90 -8.88 -3.27
CA MET A 112 -5.44 -9.94 -4.18
C MET A 112 -6.61 -10.50 -5.00
N ARG A 113 -7.76 -10.75 -4.36
CA ARG A 113 -8.97 -11.19 -5.03
C ARG A 113 -9.44 -10.17 -6.08
N ARG A 114 -9.44 -8.88 -5.74
CA ARG A 114 -9.74 -7.79 -6.67
C ARG A 114 -8.80 -7.81 -7.88
N GLN A 115 -7.50 -7.95 -7.65
CA GLN A 115 -6.49 -8.00 -8.71
C GLN A 115 -6.69 -9.23 -9.62
N ALA A 116 -7.02 -10.37 -9.05
CA ALA A 116 -7.26 -11.60 -9.82
C ALA A 116 -8.52 -11.57 -10.68
N LEU A 117 -9.58 -10.90 -10.21
CA LEU A 117 -10.90 -10.91 -10.85
C LEU A 117 -11.14 -9.76 -11.82
N ARG A 118 -10.34 -8.70 -11.80
CA ARG A 118 -10.50 -7.54 -12.68
C ARG A 118 -10.35 -7.94 -14.15
N LYS A 119 -11.22 -7.41 -15.01
CA LYS A 119 -11.09 -7.58 -16.46
C LYS A 119 -9.89 -6.83 -17.03
N MET A 120 -9.69 -5.58 -16.59
CA MET A 120 -8.53 -4.76 -16.94
C MET A 120 -7.59 -4.73 -15.75
N ARG A 121 -6.44 -5.37 -15.88
CA ARG A 121 -5.43 -5.45 -14.82
C ARG A 121 -4.30 -4.50 -15.12
N ARG A 122 -3.94 -3.72 -14.10
CA ARG A 122 -2.76 -2.87 -14.09
C ARG A 122 -1.86 -3.29 -12.94
N PRO A 123 -0.56 -3.05 -13.02
CA PRO A 123 0.36 -3.45 -11.96
C PRO A 123 -0.09 -2.93 -10.60
N LEU A 124 0.06 -3.77 -9.59
CA LEU A 124 -0.30 -3.49 -8.21
C LEU A 124 0.94 -3.52 -7.35
N VAL A 125 1.27 -2.39 -6.74
CA VAL A 125 2.32 -2.25 -5.74
C VAL A 125 1.67 -2.32 -4.36
N VAL A 126 2.06 -3.30 -3.56
CA VAL A 126 1.56 -3.51 -2.21
C VAL A 126 2.69 -3.26 -1.23
N ILE A 127 2.52 -2.26 -0.41
CA ILE A 127 3.41 -1.94 0.69
C ILE A 127 3.00 -2.79 1.89
N THR A 128 3.88 -3.69 2.35
CA THR A 128 3.54 -4.73 3.33
C THR A 128 4.33 -4.55 4.63
N PRO A 129 3.73 -3.97 5.69
CA PRO A 129 4.35 -3.88 6.99
C PRO A 129 4.58 -5.25 7.62
N LYS A 130 5.84 -5.54 8.02
CA LYS A 130 6.24 -6.87 8.54
C LYS A 130 5.64 -7.18 9.91
N SER A 131 5.60 -6.18 10.80
CA SER A 131 5.12 -6.34 12.18
C SER A 131 3.65 -6.73 12.24
N LEU A 132 2.83 -6.30 11.28
CA LEU A 132 1.40 -6.64 11.23
C LEU A 132 1.14 -8.15 11.06
N LEU A 133 2.08 -8.91 10.52
CA LEU A 133 1.97 -10.37 10.41
C LEU A 133 1.90 -11.08 11.78
N ARG A 134 2.32 -10.41 12.85
CA ARG A 134 2.38 -10.97 14.21
C ARG A 134 1.62 -10.13 15.23
N LEU A 135 0.98 -9.05 14.80
CA LEU A 135 0.22 -8.15 15.68
C LEU A 135 -1.18 -8.73 15.89
N PRO A 136 -1.58 -9.12 17.12
CA PRO A 136 -2.89 -9.69 17.36
C PRO A 136 -4.04 -8.76 16.99
N GLU A 137 -3.87 -7.46 17.16
CA GLU A 137 -4.85 -6.43 16.83
C GLU A 137 -5.09 -6.30 15.31
N ALA A 138 -4.10 -6.72 14.50
CA ALA A 138 -4.20 -6.75 13.04
C ALA A 138 -4.80 -8.09 12.55
N SER A 139 -5.82 -8.59 13.24
CA SER A 139 -6.56 -9.81 12.86
C SER A 139 -7.85 -9.46 12.12
N SER A 140 -8.45 -10.47 11.48
CA SER A 140 -9.73 -10.36 10.79
C SER A 140 -10.63 -11.52 11.14
N THR A 141 -11.92 -11.27 11.25
CA THR A 141 -12.94 -12.31 11.46
C THR A 141 -13.21 -13.10 10.17
N LEU A 142 -13.74 -14.30 10.28
CA LEU A 142 -14.09 -15.11 9.10
C LEU A 142 -15.10 -14.40 8.18
N ASN A 143 -16.06 -13.67 8.75
CA ASN A 143 -17.06 -12.93 8.00
C ASN A 143 -16.43 -11.83 7.12
N GLU A 144 -15.36 -11.19 7.58
CA GLU A 144 -14.65 -10.19 6.77
C GLU A 144 -14.02 -10.80 5.51
N PHE A 145 -13.71 -12.11 5.50
CA PHE A 145 -13.24 -12.80 4.29
C PHE A 145 -14.38 -13.28 3.39
N THR A 146 -15.49 -13.77 3.95
CA THR A 146 -16.58 -14.35 3.17
C THR A 146 -17.50 -13.30 2.55
N ASP A 147 -17.84 -12.25 3.31
CA ASP A 147 -18.83 -11.24 2.94
C ASP A 147 -18.22 -9.85 2.68
N GLY A 148 -16.88 -9.74 2.85
CA GLY A 148 -16.16 -8.49 2.71
C GLY A 148 -15.77 -8.14 1.27
N LYS A 149 -15.15 -6.99 1.16
CA LYS A 149 -14.50 -6.46 -0.05
C LYS A 149 -13.27 -5.65 0.34
N PHE A 150 -12.44 -5.29 -0.64
CA PHE A 150 -11.38 -4.32 -0.41
C PHE A 150 -11.98 -2.93 -0.26
N HIS A 151 -11.70 -2.29 0.87
CA HIS A 151 -12.05 -0.89 1.15
C HIS A 151 -10.82 -0.01 0.91
N CYS A 152 -10.95 1.01 0.08
CA CYS A 152 -9.84 1.94 -0.18
C CYS A 152 -9.60 2.88 0.99
N VAL A 153 -10.64 3.13 1.78
CA VAL A 153 -10.61 3.89 3.03
C VAL A 153 -11.38 3.10 4.08
N ILE A 154 -10.88 3.05 5.30
CA ILE A 154 -11.55 2.43 6.45
C ILE A 154 -11.78 3.49 7.52
N ASP A 155 -13.00 3.58 7.98
CA ASP A 155 -13.45 4.52 9.02
C ASP A 155 -13.11 4.02 10.43
N ASP A 156 -13.27 4.89 11.41
CA ASP A 156 -13.18 4.56 12.84
C ASP A 156 -14.54 4.11 13.39
N ASP A 157 -14.50 3.37 14.48
CA ASP A 157 -15.70 2.86 15.18
C ASP A 157 -16.26 3.83 16.23
N LEU A 158 -15.66 5.02 16.39
CA LEU A 158 -16.08 6.00 17.41
C LEU A 158 -17.38 6.71 17.03
N ASP A 159 -18.05 7.27 18.06
CA ASP A 159 -19.22 8.13 17.88
C ASP A 159 -18.84 9.42 17.13
N LYS A 160 -19.22 9.49 15.88
CA LYS A 160 -18.86 10.56 14.96
C LYS A 160 -19.27 11.94 15.46
N THR A 161 -20.35 12.02 16.22
CA THR A 161 -20.87 13.31 16.75
C THR A 161 -19.94 13.97 17.78
N LYS A 162 -19.06 13.19 18.39
CA LYS A 162 -18.08 13.67 19.37
C LYS A 162 -16.73 14.04 18.76
N ILE A 163 -16.49 13.68 17.51
CA ILE A 163 -15.18 13.85 16.88
C ILE A 163 -14.92 15.33 16.60
N LYS A 164 -13.75 15.80 17.01
CA LYS A 164 -13.26 17.17 16.77
C LYS A 164 -12.11 17.21 15.78
N ARG A 165 -11.40 16.07 15.64
CA ARG A 165 -10.21 15.96 14.81
C ARG A 165 -10.21 14.66 14.03
N LEU A 166 -9.85 14.72 12.77
CA LEU A 166 -9.62 13.55 11.93
C LEU A 166 -8.13 13.38 11.66
N VAL A 167 -7.62 12.18 11.93
CA VAL A 167 -6.25 11.79 11.58
C VAL A 167 -6.33 10.77 10.45
N LEU A 168 -5.81 11.14 9.28
CA LEU A 168 -5.66 10.25 8.15
C LEU A 168 -4.27 9.61 8.22
N CYS A 169 -4.20 8.31 8.04
CA CYS A 169 -2.94 7.56 8.08
C CYS A 169 -2.98 6.35 7.15
N SER A 170 -1.85 5.68 6.97
CA SER A 170 -1.75 4.47 6.15
C SER A 170 -0.78 3.49 6.80
N GLY A 171 -1.10 2.19 6.71
CA GLY A 171 -0.26 1.12 7.23
C GLY A 171 -0.24 0.98 8.75
N LYS A 172 0.89 0.51 9.30
CA LYS A 172 0.99 0.10 10.70
C LYS A 172 0.87 1.24 11.72
N ILE A 173 1.18 2.48 11.33
CA ILE A 173 1.09 3.65 12.23
C ILE A 173 -0.33 3.80 12.83
N PHE A 174 -1.35 3.31 12.12
CA PHE A 174 -2.72 3.26 12.65
C PHE A 174 -2.79 2.56 14.01
N TYR A 175 -2.12 1.41 14.14
CA TYR A 175 -2.16 0.63 15.39
C TYR A 175 -1.44 1.33 16.52
N ASP A 176 -0.32 1.99 16.24
CA ASP A 176 0.43 2.76 17.24
C ASP A 176 -0.40 3.95 17.75
N ILE A 177 -1.03 4.71 16.84
CA ILE A 177 -1.89 5.83 17.20
C ILE A 177 -3.13 5.34 17.98
N LYS A 178 -3.78 4.28 17.47
CA LYS A 178 -4.97 3.71 18.11
C LYS A 178 -4.67 3.26 19.55
N LYS A 179 -3.59 2.53 19.72
CA LYS A 179 -3.14 2.06 21.04
C LYS A 179 -2.93 3.22 22.03
N GLU A 180 -2.24 4.28 21.60
CA GLU A 180 -1.96 5.44 22.44
C GLU A 180 -3.24 6.24 22.72
N ARG A 181 -4.10 6.43 21.72
CA ARG A 181 -5.41 7.07 21.86
C ARG A 181 -6.27 6.35 22.91
N ASP A 182 -6.39 5.05 22.79
CA ASP A 182 -7.23 4.23 23.65
C ASP A 182 -6.65 4.19 25.09
N ALA A 183 -5.33 4.12 25.24
CA ALA A 183 -4.65 4.17 26.54
C ALA A 183 -4.88 5.49 27.28
N ARG A 184 -5.05 6.59 26.55
CA ARG A 184 -5.36 7.92 27.12
C ARG A 184 -6.86 8.20 27.29
N GLY A 185 -7.73 7.30 26.86
CA GLY A 185 -9.18 7.51 26.89
C GLY A 185 -9.66 8.68 26.02
N ILE A 186 -9.00 8.93 24.88
CA ILE A 186 -9.35 10.01 23.96
C ILE A 186 -10.46 9.51 23.03
N GLU A 187 -11.63 10.15 23.06
CA GLU A 187 -12.82 9.77 22.29
C GLU A 187 -13.21 10.81 21.21
N ASP A 188 -12.46 11.89 21.07
CA ASP A 188 -12.77 13.00 20.15
C ASP A 188 -11.81 13.10 18.95
N ILE A 189 -10.98 12.06 18.74
CA ILE A 189 -10.07 11.92 17.58
C ILE A 189 -10.40 10.64 16.83
N ALA A 190 -10.86 10.74 15.60
CA ALA A 190 -11.08 9.58 14.73
C ALA A 190 -9.89 9.33 13.80
N LEU A 191 -9.64 8.05 13.49
CA LEU A 191 -8.56 7.59 12.64
C LEU A 191 -9.11 7.01 11.34
N LEU A 192 -8.88 7.69 10.22
CA LEU A 192 -9.22 7.20 8.89
C LEU A 192 -8.01 6.53 8.24
N ARG A 193 -8.14 5.25 7.86
CA ARG A 193 -7.06 4.49 7.21
C ARG A 193 -7.20 4.54 5.71
N LEU A 194 -6.20 5.08 5.02
CA LEU A 194 -6.08 4.99 3.57
C LEU A 194 -5.36 3.69 3.20
N GLU A 195 -6.11 2.71 2.71
CA GLU A 195 -5.60 1.41 2.27
C GLU A 195 -5.13 1.45 0.82
N GLN A 196 -5.67 2.39 0.02
CA GLN A 196 -5.23 2.66 -1.34
C GLN A 196 -4.76 4.11 -1.46
N LEU A 197 -3.49 4.29 -1.80
CA LEU A 197 -2.89 5.60 -2.01
C LEU A 197 -3.00 6.05 -3.47
N TYR A 198 -3.01 5.10 -4.42
CA TYR A 198 -3.22 5.44 -5.82
C TYR A 198 -3.93 4.28 -6.57
N PRO A 199 -4.89 4.53 -7.46
CA PRO A 199 -5.56 5.84 -7.64
C PRO A 199 -6.20 6.32 -6.33
N PHE A 200 -6.08 7.63 -6.06
CA PHE A 200 -6.60 8.17 -4.80
C PHE A 200 -8.12 8.01 -4.71
N PRO A 201 -8.68 7.54 -3.59
CA PRO A 201 -10.09 7.19 -3.47
C PRO A 201 -10.99 8.41 -3.16
N TYR A 202 -10.99 9.41 -4.04
CA TYR A 202 -11.70 10.69 -3.84
C TYR A 202 -13.19 10.53 -3.51
N HIS A 203 -13.88 9.62 -4.18
CA HIS A 203 -15.31 9.44 -3.97
C HIS A 203 -15.61 8.83 -2.62
N GLU A 204 -14.92 7.72 -2.29
CA GLU A 204 -15.11 7.02 -1.02
C GLU A 204 -14.74 7.90 0.17
N LEU A 205 -13.60 8.60 0.09
CA LEU A 205 -13.18 9.52 1.14
C LEU A 205 -14.13 10.71 1.29
N ARG A 206 -14.56 11.34 0.18
CA ARG A 206 -15.53 12.44 0.21
C ARG A 206 -16.84 12.02 0.87
N ASP A 207 -17.36 10.86 0.49
CA ASP A 207 -18.66 10.39 1.00
C ASP A 207 -18.56 10.08 2.50
N MET A 208 -17.44 9.53 2.95
CA MET A 208 -17.13 9.31 4.37
C MET A 208 -16.98 10.65 5.12
N LEU A 209 -16.29 11.63 4.57
CA LEU A 209 -16.11 12.95 5.19
C LEU A 209 -17.42 13.76 5.36
N GLN A 210 -18.46 13.42 4.62
CA GLN A 210 -19.78 14.06 4.84
C GLN A 210 -20.32 13.79 6.27
N GLU A 211 -20.02 12.61 6.82
CA GLU A 211 -20.41 12.26 8.19
C GLU A 211 -19.63 13.03 9.26
N TYR A 212 -18.53 13.67 8.88
CA TYR A 212 -17.65 14.50 9.70
C TYR A 212 -17.69 15.98 9.30
N SER A 213 -18.80 16.45 8.70
CA SER A 213 -18.92 17.81 8.18
C SER A 213 -18.72 18.92 9.21
N HIS A 214 -18.86 18.62 10.49
CA HIS A 214 -18.64 19.52 11.62
C HIS A 214 -17.18 19.62 12.04
N VAL A 215 -16.30 18.71 11.56
CA VAL A 215 -14.88 18.68 11.92
C VAL A 215 -14.10 19.63 11.03
N SER A 216 -13.25 20.45 11.63
CA SER A 216 -12.41 21.45 10.92
C SER A 216 -10.93 21.14 10.96
N GLU A 217 -10.50 20.17 11.77
CA GLU A 217 -9.10 19.83 11.93
C GLU A 217 -8.81 18.47 11.28
N PHE A 218 -7.96 18.49 10.24
CA PHE A 218 -7.51 17.33 9.49
C PHE A 218 -6.00 17.21 9.59
N ILE A 219 -5.50 16.03 9.92
CA ILE A 219 -4.09 15.75 10.09
C ILE A 219 -3.71 14.54 9.22
N TRP A 220 -2.65 14.65 8.43
CA TRP A 220 -1.97 13.50 7.86
C TRP A 220 -0.89 13.01 8.82
N CYS A 221 -0.90 11.71 9.16
CA CYS A 221 0.11 11.08 10.01
C CYS A 221 0.73 9.89 9.29
N GLN A 222 2.04 9.85 9.22
CA GLN A 222 2.81 8.76 8.64
C GLN A 222 4.02 8.44 9.52
N GLU A 223 4.57 7.23 9.40
CA GLU A 223 5.79 6.83 10.11
C GLU A 223 7.08 7.30 9.41
N GLU A 224 7.01 7.57 8.12
CA GLU A 224 8.14 7.99 7.33
C GLU A 224 8.51 9.46 7.60
N PRO A 225 9.79 9.84 7.42
CA PRO A 225 10.20 11.25 7.43
C PRO A 225 9.43 12.05 6.37
N LYS A 226 9.28 13.34 6.58
CA LYS A 226 8.51 14.24 5.70
C LYS A 226 8.90 14.18 4.21
N ASN A 227 10.16 13.88 3.90
CA ASN A 227 10.64 13.75 2.52
C ASN A 227 10.42 12.36 1.91
N GLN A 228 9.80 11.46 2.64
CA GLN A 228 9.47 10.10 2.24
C GLN A 228 7.96 9.82 2.44
N GLY A 229 7.54 8.62 2.06
CA GLY A 229 6.15 8.22 2.19
C GLY A 229 5.20 8.99 1.27
N ALA A 230 3.97 9.23 1.76
CA ALA A 230 2.92 9.86 0.97
C ALA A 230 2.74 11.37 1.23
N TRP A 231 3.59 12.00 2.04
CA TRP A 231 3.44 13.38 2.52
C TRP A 231 3.16 14.41 1.43
N PHE A 232 3.81 14.31 0.28
CA PHE A 232 3.64 15.26 -0.82
C PHE A 232 2.65 14.79 -1.89
N SER A 233 2.07 13.63 -1.72
CA SER A 233 1.18 13.00 -2.72
C SER A 233 -0.27 12.92 -2.27
N GLN A 234 -0.54 13.23 -0.98
CA GLN A 234 -1.88 13.19 -0.37
C GLN A 234 -2.41 14.59 -0.08
#